data_47c4fd90cdf07803e6988badeff722f8
#
_entry.id   47c4fd90cdf07803e6988badeff722f8
#
_cell.length_a   1.000
_cell.length_b   1.000
_cell.length_c   1.000
_cell.angle_alpha   90.00
_cell.angle_beta   90.00
_cell.angle_gamma   90.00
#
_symmetry.space_group_name_H-M   'P 1'
#
loop_
_entity.id
_entity.type
_entity.pdbx_description
1 polymer ?
#
loop_
_entity_poly.entity_id
_entity_poly.type
_entity_poly.pdbx_seq_one_letter_code
_entity_poly.pdbx_strand_id
1 'polypeptide(L)'
;MKGRVAFLALSAWTLCGALAAHGQEPALAQRPLATIDPLLAEPGWVVIETGAGFVHDREIPAVGLRGDALRVPELTLRLNVARRVELRVDTGYEVLFVRERREAPLSDELDYDGESSSDIRDPVVATLVRVRDESARVPALGLKLATRLPVASNQSGLGLDTTDFFVALLAAKSAGSLRWIANLGLGILEVPTAVTSQNDVLTYGLSVSGQVGRSLALAAGVDGHVDLSGQVRPGTENTGILRLGVRIGEGPSTIDGALLIGLAEVDAPIGFTVGVTRAFRVFDGGR
;
A
#
# COMPACT_ATOMS: atom_id res chain seq x y z
N MET A 1 -17.01 3.01 24.95
CA MET A 1 -17.89 2.44 23.92
C MET A 1 -17.23 1.24 23.28
N LYS A 2 -17.27 0.07 23.95
CA LYS A 2 -16.65 -1.18 23.47
C LYS A 2 -17.79 -2.08 23.01
N GLY A 3 -17.86 -2.48 21.71
CA GLY A 3 -18.79 -3.52 21.31
C GLY A 3 -19.55 -3.36 19.98
N ARG A 4 -18.91 -2.87 18.89
CA ARG A 4 -19.60 -2.82 17.57
C ARG A 4 -18.77 -3.32 16.37
N VAL A 5 -17.61 -3.91 16.57
CA VAL A 5 -16.73 -4.33 15.44
C VAL A 5 -16.93 -5.80 15.02
N ALA A 6 -17.62 -6.61 15.82
CA ALA A 6 -17.67 -8.06 15.60
C ALA A 6 -18.74 -8.56 14.60
N PHE A 7 -19.66 -7.73 14.09
CA PHE A 7 -20.81 -8.20 13.29
C PHE A 7 -20.74 -7.99 11.79
N LEU A 8 -19.74 -7.27 11.27
CA LEU A 8 -19.61 -7.02 9.82
C LEU A 8 -18.77 -8.04 9.05
N ALA A 9 -18.07 -8.93 9.76
CA ALA A 9 -17.23 -9.95 9.12
C ALA A 9 -17.97 -11.19 8.62
N LEU A 10 -19.20 -11.44 9.08
CA LEU A 10 -19.92 -12.71 8.80
C LEU A 10 -20.80 -12.67 7.55
N SER A 11 -21.15 -11.52 7.01
CA SER A 11 -22.04 -11.42 5.85
C SER A 11 -21.33 -11.42 4.47
N ALA A 12 -19.99 -11.34 4.44
CA ALA A 12 -19.21 -11.42 3.19
C ALA A 12 -19.03 -12.86 2.66
N TRP A 13 -19.34 -13.86 3.46
CA TRP A 13 -19.07 -15.28 3.12
C TRP A 13 -20.13 -15.92 2.21
N THR A 14 -21.31 -15.35 2.07
CA THR A 14 -22.41 -15.95 1.29
C THR A 14 -22.42 -15.61 -0.18
N LEU A 15 -21.57 -14.69 -0.67
CA LEU A 15 -21.50 -14.32 -2.09
C LEU A 15 -20.45 -15.12 -2.89
N CYS A 16 -19.66 -15.99 -2.27
CA CYS A 16 -18.52 -16.65 -2.91
C CYS A 16 -18.82 -18.04 -3.55
N GLY A 17 -20.07 -18.43 -3.68
CA GLY A 17 -20.47 -19.82 -4.04
C GLY A 17 -20.39 -20.23 -5.50
N ALA A 18 -19.99 -19.39 -6.45
CA ALA A 18 -20.08 -19.72 -7.90
C ALA A 18 -18.92 -19.18 -8.74
N LEU A 19 -17.67 -19.33 -8.28
CA LEU A 19 -16.50 -18.95 -9.08
C LEU A 19 -15.87 -20.18 -9.73
N ALA A 20 -15.96 -20.27 -11.07
CA ALA A 20 -15.34 -21.34 -11.83
C ALA A 20 -13.80 -21.24 -11.76
N ALA A 21 -13.14 -22.38 -11.49
CA ALA A 21 -11.69 -22.47 -11.50
C ALA A 21 -11.16 -22.31 -12.94
N HIS A 22 -10.70 -21.11 -13.27
CA HIS A 22 -9.89 -20.87 -14.46
C HIS A 22 -8.43 -20.78 -13.99
N GLY A 23 -7.51 -21.43 -14.73
CA GLY A 23 -6.07 -21.33 -14.45
C GLY A 23 -5.66 -19.86 -14.51
N GLN A 24 -5.27 -19.31 -13.36
CA GLN A 24 -4.86 -17.91 -13.24
C GLN A 24 -3.46 -17.76 -13.83
N GLU A 25 -3.33 -17.02 -14.93
CA GLU A 25 -2.05 -16.36 -15.21
C GLU A 25 -1.73 -15.41 -14.05
N PRO A 26 -0.44 -15.28 -13.65
CA PRO A 26 -0.07 -14.37 -12.57
C PRO A 26 -0.57 -12.97 -12.90
N ALA A 27 -1.43 -12.44 -12.05
CA ALA A 27 -1.93 -11.09 -12.22
C ALA A 27 -0.77 -10.12 -12.09
N LEU A 28 -0.32 -9.53 -13.19
CA LEU A 28 0.75 -8.53 -13.20
C LEU A 28 0.37 -7.31 -12.34
N ALA A 29 -0.92 -6.95 -12.30
CA ALA A 29 -1.45 -5.86 -11.50
C ALA A 29 -1.61 -6.27 -10.02
N GLN A 30 -1.04 -5.48 -9.12
CA GLN A 30 -1.24 -5.62 -7.67
C GLN A 30 -2.32 -4.66 -7.15
N ARG A 31 -2.48 -3.50 -7.80
CA ARG A 31 -3.60 -2.60 -7.51
C ARG A 31 -4.96 -3.30 -7.65
N PRO A 32 -5.98 -2.88 -6.89
CA PRO A 32 -6.00 -1.77 -5.92
C PRO A 32 -5.57 -2.16 -4.49
N LEU A 33 -5.01 -3.34 -4.29
CA LEU A 33 -4.53 -3.79 -2.98
C LEU A 33 -3.15 -3.20 -2.66
N ALA A 34 -2.84 -3.07 -1.36
CA ALA A 34 -1.52 -2.66 -0.89
C ALA A 34 -0.63 -3.86 -0.53
N THR A 35 -1.24 -5.05 -0.34
CA THR A 35 -0.47 -6.28 -0.13
C THR A 35 0.31 -6.66 -1.38
N ILE A 36 1.50 -7.20 -1.17
CA ILE A 36 2.42 -7.58 -2.23
C ILE A 36 2.41 -9.10 -2.39
N ASP A 37 2.09 -9.54 -3.60
CA ASP A 37 2.18 -10.94 -3.99
C ASP A 37 3.64 -11.31 -4.29
N PRO A 38 4.20 -12.39 -3.71
CA PRO A 38 5.54 -12.88 -4.05
C PRO A 38 5.63 -13.48 -5.46
N LEU A 39 4.52 -13.61 -6.18
CA LEU A 39 4.53 -14.06 -7.56
C LEU A 39 4.95 -12.90 -8.47
N LEU A 40 6.20 -12.94 -8.89
CA LEU A 40 6.81 -11.90 -9.73
C LEU A 40 6.57 -12.20 -11.21
N ALA A 41 6.59 -11.16 -12.04
CA ALA A 41 6.58 -11.30 -13.49
C ALA A 41 7.89 -11.98 -13.99
N GLU A 42 7.91 -12.34 -15.26
CA GLU A 42 9.14 -12.86 -15.87
C GLU A 42 10.22 -11.77 -15.99
N PRO A 43 11.51 -12.14 -16.04
CA PRO A 43 12.59 -11.18 -16.26
C PRO A 43 12.37 -10.36 -17.54
N GLY A 44 12.72 -9.07 -17.45
CA GLY A 44 12.57 -8.13 -18.56
C GLY A 44 11.21 -7.44 -18.64
N TRP A 45 10.26 -7.81 -17.79
CA TRP A 45 9.00 -7.08 -17.68
C TRP A 45 9.13 -5.85 -16.80
N VAL A 46 8.57 -4.76 -17.30
CA VAL A 46 8.30 -3.52 -16.54
C VAL A 46 6.79 -3.42 -16.36
N VAL A 47 6.38 -3.14 -15.13
CA VAL A 47 4.99 -2.87 -14.79
C VAL A 47 4.88 -1.45 -14.26
N ILE A 48 4.04 -0.65 -14.86
CA ILE A 48 3.70 0.70 -14.42
C ILE A 48 2.27 0.65 -13.90
N GLU A 49 2.11 0.99 -12.63
CA GLU A 49 0.81 1.18 -12.01
C GLU A 49 0.67 2.67 -11.68
N THR A 50 -0.34 3.32 -12.21
CA THR A 50 -0.59 4.74 -11.94
C THR A 50 -2.05 4.99 -11.65
N GLY A 51 -2.34 6.05 -10.90
CA GLY A 51 -3.71 6.35 -10.53
C GLY A 51 -3.88 7.69 -9.85
N ALA A 52 -5.09 7.89 -9.37
CA ALA A 52 -5.47 9.01 -8.54
C ALA A 52 -6.23 8.51 -7.32
N GLY A 53 -5.98 9.11 -6.18
CA GLY A 53 -6.66 8.81 -4.93
C GLY A 53 -7.14 10.09 -4.25
N PHE A 54 -8.25 9.99 -3.55
CA PHE A 54 -8.77 11.03 -2.69
C PHE A 54 -9.07 10.44 -1.32
N VAL A 55 -8.65 11.12 -0.26
CA VAL A 55 -8.99 10.77 1.11
C VAL A 55 -9.56 11.97 1.83
N HIS A 56 -10.66 11.74 2.53
CA HIS A 56 -11.37 12.75 3.29
C HIS A 56 -10.83 12.79 4.71
N ASP A 57 -10.57 14.01 5.18
CA ASP A 57 -10.26 14.27 6.59
C ASP A 57 -8.98 13.58 7.10
N ARG A 58 -7.91 13.64 6.31
CA ARG A 58 -6.59 13.14 6.68
C ARG A 58 -5.98 14.03 7.77
N GLU A 59 -5.42 13.41 8.79
CA GLU A 59 -4.64 14.08 9.85
C GLU A 59 -3.14 13.79 9.70
N ILE A 60 -2.31 14.79 9.99
CA ILE A 60 -0.86 14.68 10.07
C ILE A 60 -0.41 15.23 11.44
N PRO A 61 -0.41 14.38 12.48
CA PRO A 61 -0.23 14.81 13.87
C PRO A 61 1.09 15.51 14.14
N ALA A 62 2.17 15.09 13.46
CA ALA A 62 3.51 15.68 13.68
C ALA A 62 3.56 17.17 13.35
N VAL A 63 2.82 17.63 12.36
CA VAL A 63 2.78 19.04 11.89
C VAL A 63 1.43 19.73 12.20
N GLY A 64 0.46 19.01 12.77
CA GLY A 64 -0.83 19.57 13.18
C GLY A 64 -1.76 19.96 12.03
N LEU A 65 -1.58 19.38 10.85
CA LEU A 65 -2.43 19.64 9.69
C LEU A 65 -3.54 18.60 9.56
N ARG A 66 -4.75 19.06 9.20
CA ARG A 66 -5.90 18.23 8.90
C ARG A 66 -6.67 18.76 7.71
N GLY A 67 -7.08 17.86 6.80
CA GLY A 67 -7.82 18.26 5.60
C GLY A 67 -8.07 17.11 4.64
N ASP A 68 -8.53 17.46 3.43
CA ASP A 68 -8.73 16.50 2.35
C ASP A 68 -7.47 16.37 1.53
N ALA A 69 -7.08 15.16 1.17
CA ALA A 69 -5.89 14.95 0.35
C ALA A 69 -6.23 14.33 -1.02
N LEU A 70 -5.74 14.96 -2.07
CA LEU A 70 -5.75 14.45 -3.43
C LEU A 70 -4.35 13.94 -3.77
N ARG A 71 -4.25 12.71 -4.26
CA ARG A 71 -3.00 12.06 -4.68
C ARG A 71 -3.05 11.84 -6.18
N VAL A 72 -2.23 12.54 -6.95
CA VAL A 72 -2.19 12.41 -8.41
C VAL A 72 -0.88 12.95 -9.00
N PRO A 73 -0.08 12.08 -9.68
CA PRO A 73 -0.31 10.64 -9.79
C PRO A 73 0.03 9.89 -8.49
N GLU A 74 -0.65 8.79 -8.22
CA GLU A 74 -0.08 7.68 -7.47
C GLU A 74 0.72 6.85 -8.47
N LEU A 75 1.98 6.51 -8.20
CA LEU A 75 2.87 5.84 -9.15
C LEU A 75 3.60 4.68 -8.49
N THR A 76 3.54 3.52 -9.11
CA THR A 76 4.40 2.37 -8.82
C THR A 76 5.10 1.92 -10.09
N LEU A 77 6.43 1.82 -10.02
CA LEU A 77 7.27 1.23 -11.07
C LEU A 77 7.84 -0.08 -10.56
N ARG A 78 7.69 -1.15 -11.33
CA ARG A 78 8.21 -2.47 -10.99
C ARG A 78 9.04 -2.98 -12.16
N LEU A 79 10.28 -3.40 -11.89
CA LEU A 79 11.21 -3.95 -12.86
C LEU A 79 11.62 -5.37 -12.43
N ASN A 80 11.26 -6.36 -13.21
CA ASN A 80 11.62 -7.74 -12.97
C ASN A 80 12.99 -8.02 -13.60
N VAL A 81 14.04 -7.89 -12.78
CA VAL A 81 15.44 -7.99 -13.22
C VAL A 81 15.93 -9.43 -13.35
N ALA A 82 15.33 -10.35 -12.58
CA ALA A 82 15.66 -11.77 -12.61
C ALA A 82 14.40 -12.61 -12.28
N ARG A 83 14.48 -13.92 -12.50
CA ARG A 83 13.35 -14.85 -12.25
C ARG A 83 12.76 -14.76 -10.84
N ARG A 84 13.55 -14.32 -9.88
CA ARG A 84 13.19 -14.26 -8.46
C ARG A 84 13.39 -12.89 -7.84
N VAL A 85 13.70 -11.87 -8.63
CA VAL A 85 14.03 -10.53 -8.13
C VAL A 85 13.28 -9.46 -8.91
N GLU A 86 12.54 -8.64 -8.19
CA GLU A 86 11.88 -7.42 -8.66
C GLU A 86 12.44 -6.22 -7.91
N LEU A 87 12.73 -5.16 -8.64
CA LEU A 87 12.95 -3.82 -8.08
C LEU A 87 11.65 -3.03 -8.19
N ARG A 88 11.33 -2.27 -7.16
CA ARG A 88 10.10 -1.50 -7.08
C ARG A 88 10.36 -0.10 -6.54
N VAL A 89 9.66 0.87 -7.09
CA VAL A 89 9.60 2.24 -6.58
C VAL A 89 8.15 2.67 -6.50
N ASP A 90 7.71 3.07 -5.31
CA ASP A 90 6.39 3.63 -5.05
C ASP A 90 6.55 5.10 -4.69
N THR A 91 5.84 6.01 -5.39
CA THR A 91 5.85 7.44 -5.13
C THR A 91 4.57 8.09 -5.65
N GLY A 92 4.54 9.40 -5.75
CA GLY A 92 3.40 10.14 -6.28
C GLY A 92 3.49 11.62 -5.95
N TYR A 93 2.40 12.32 -6.17
CA TYR A 93 2.23 13.70 -5.79
C TYR A 93 0.96 13.85 -4.96
N GLU A 94 1.03 14.64 -3.91
CA GLU A 94 -0.09 14.85 -2.99
C GLU A 94 -0.38 16.35 -2.85
N VAL A 95 -1.66 16.68 -2.84
CA VAL A 95 -2.19 18.01 -2.51
C VAL A 95 -3.10 17.86 -1.31
N LEU A 96 -2.78 18.54 -0.21
CA LEU A 96 -3.61 18.62 0.97
C LEU A 96 -4.37 19.94 0.98
N PHE A 97 -5.69 19.87 0.99
CA PHE A 97 -6.58 21.02 1.20
C PHE A 97 -6.79 21.16 2.71
N VAL A 98 -6.08 22.11 3.32
CA VAL A 98 -6.02 22.27 4.78
C VAL A 98 -7.31 22.89 5.27
N ARG A 99 -7.98 22.19 6.20
CA ARG A 99 -9.19 22.68 6.87
C ARG A 99 -8.91 23.12 8.31
N GLU A 100 -7.94 22.47 8.96
CA GLU A 100 -7.62 22.73 10.36
C GLU A 100 -6.10 22.72 10.53
N ARG A 101 -5.62 23.64 11.37
CA ARG A 101 -4.24 23.71 11.84
C ARG A 101 -4.27 23.71 13.36
N ARG A 102 -3.41 22.88 13.95
CA ARG A 102 -3.23 22.79 15.39
C ARG A 102 -1.78 22.98 15.71
N GLU A 103 -1.49 23.43 16.90
CA GLU A 103 -0.12 23.42 17.44
C GLU A 103 0.36 21.97 17.56
N ALA A 104 1.52 21.67 17.01
CA ALA A 104 2.12 20.36 16.94
C ALA A 104 3.65 20.46 16.98
N PRO A 105 4.36 19.37 17.27
CA PRO A 105 5.82 19.42 17.48
C PRO A 105 6.63 20.02 16.33
N LEU A 106 6.15 19.89 15.08
CA LEU A 106 6.83 20.41 13.87
C LEU A 106 6.03 21.53 13.19
N SER A 107 5.01 22.10 13.82
CA SER A 107 4.21 23.18 13.22
C SER A 107 5.02 24.43 12.88
N ASP A 108 6.10 24.70 13.62
CA ASP A 108 6.99 25.84 13.40
C ASP A 108 7.89 25.68 12.17
N GLU A 109 8.01 24.46 11.64
CA GLU A 109 8.80 24.19 10.44
C GLU A 109 8.02 24.47 9.13
N LEU A 110 6.71 24.68 9.23
CA LEU A 110 5.86 24.97 8.06
C LEU A 110 6.18 26.35 7.48
N ASP A 111 6.52 26.38 6.20
CA ASP A 111 6.80 27.63 5.46
C ASP A 111 5.61 28.03 4.56
N TYR A 112 4.40 27.89 5.07
CA TYR A 112 3.21 28.36 4.39
C TYR A 112 2.04 28.57 5.35
N ASP A 113 1.12 29.47 4.99
CA ASP A 113 -0.10 29.80 5.73
C ASP A 113 -1.39 29.65 4.89
N GLY A 114 -1.25 29.16 3.65
CA GLY A 114 -2.33 29.00 2.68
C GLY A 114 -3.35 27.91 3.02
N GLU A 115 -4.40 27.81 2.21
CA GLU A 115 -5.48 26.81 2.35
C GLU A 115 -5.10 25.44 1.74
N SER A 116 -3.97 25.34 1.05
CA SER A 116 -3.50 24.08 0.48
C SER A 116 -1.98 23.99 0.47
N SER A 117 -1.48 22.78 0.67
CA SER A 117 -0.08 22.42 0.49
C SER A 117 0.05 21.29 -0.50
N SER A 118 1.18 21.21 -1.20
CA SER A 118 1.41 20.14 -2.16
C SER A 118 2.87 19.76 -2.25
N ASP A 119 3.15 18.47 -2.40
CA ASP A 119 4.53 17.99 -2.55
C ASP A 119 4.56 16.62 -3.23
N ILE A 120 5.76 16.21 -3.65
CA ILE A 120 6.04 14.82 -4.02
C ILE A 120 5.95 13.96 -2.75
N ARG A 121 5.39 12.77 -2.87
CA ARG A 121 5.37 11.81 -1.76
C ARG A 121 6.74 11.14 -1.63
N ASP A 122 7.18 10.93 -0.40
CA ASP A 122 8.41 10.21 -0.12
C ASP A 122 8.47 8.88 -0.88
N PRO A 123 9.45 8.68 -1.77
CA PRO A 123 9.55 7.46 -2.53
C PRO A 123 9.98 6.28 -1.64
N VAL A 124 9.29 5.15 -1.82
CA VAL A 124 9.67 3.88 -1.22
C VAL A 124 10.36 3.04 -2.28
N VAL A 125 11.64 2.78 -2.11
CA VAL A 125 12.43 1.90 -2.98
C VAL A 125 12.48 0.53 -2.32
N ALA A 126 12.14 -0.52 -3.08
CA ALA A 126 12.09 -1.87 -2.56
C ALA A 126 12.75 -2.90 -3.49
N THR A 127 13.29 -3.94 -2.88
CA THR A 127 13.70 -5.17 -3.55
C THR A 127 12.83 -6.31 -3.03
N LEU A 128 12.21 -7.03 -3.95
CA LEU A 128 11.44 -8.22 -3.67
C LEU A 128 12.21 -9.44 -4.16
N VAL A 129 12.28 -10.46 -3.30
CA VAL A 129 12.95 -11.74 -3.64
C VAL A 129 11.94 -12.87 -3.43
N ARG A 130 11.58 -13.56 -4.51
CA ARG A 130 10.78 -14.78 -4.41
C ARG A 130 11.66 -15.93 -3.93
N VAL A 131 11.39 -16.40 -2.71
CA VAL A 131 12.14 -17.48 -2.07
C VAL A 131 11.62 -18.85 -2.54
N ARG A 132 10.31 -18.98 -2.68
CA ARG A 132 9.65 -20.25 -3.01
C ARG A 132 8.45 -20.03 -3.90
N ASP A 133 8.31 -20.91 -4.90
CA ASP A 133 7.12 -20.96 -5.76
C ASP A 133 5.96 -21.66 -5.04
N GLU A 134 4.75 -21.29 -5.39
CA GLU A 134 3.54 -21.97 -4.93
C GLU A 134 3.47 -23.42 -5.43
N SER A 135 3.02 -24.32 -4.60
CA SER A 135 2.68 -25.69 -4.99
C SER A 135 1.29 -26.07 -4.45
N ALA A 136 0.78 -27.25 -4.77
CA ALA A 136 -0.55 -27.67 -4.33
C ALA A 136 -0.75 -27.54 -2.81
N ARG A 137 0.27 -27.84 -2.01
CA ARG A 137 0.20 -27.86 -0.54
C ARG A 137 0.87 -26.69 0.17
N VAL A 138 1.70 -25.90 -0.54
CA VAL A 138 2.56 -24.90 0.09
C VAL A 138 2.36 -23.55 -0.60
N PRO A 139 2.26 -22.44 0.15
CA PRO A 139 2.17 -21.12 -0.41
C PRO A 139 3.45 -20.70 -1.15
N ALA A 140 3.33 -19.76 -2.08
CA ALA A 140 4.47 -18.98 -2.54
C ALA A 140 5.01 -18.16 -1.37
N LEU A 141 6.33 -18.02 -1.27
CA LEU A 141 7.00 -17.23 -0.23
C LEU A 141 7.98 -16.25 -0.85
N GLY A 142 8.07 -15.07 -0.28
CA GLY A 142 9.01 -14.02 -0.67
C GLY A 142 9.47 -13.19 0.51
N LEU A 143 10.47 -12.38 0.22
CA LEU A 143 11.01 -11.35 1.11
C LEU A 143 10.90 -10.00 0.42
N LYS A 144 10.59 -8.96 1.19
CA LYS A 144 10.67 -7.55 0.81
C LYS A 144 11.68 -6.86 1.70
N LEU A 145 12.58 -6.11 1.09
CA LEU A 145 13.42 -5.10 1.75
C LEU A 145 13.05 -3.77 1.13
N ALA A 146 12.79 -2.75 1.95
CA ALA A 146 12.42 -1.45 1.44
C ALA A 146 12.94 -0.31 2.31
N THR A 147 13.14 0.84 1.68
CA THR A 147 13.54 2.09 2.32
C THR A 147 12.63 3.21 1.82
N ARG A 148 12.05 3.98 2.72
CA ARG A 148 11.42 5.26 2.42
C ARG A 148 12.48 6.34 2.49
N LEU A 149 12.58 7.15 1.43
CA LEU A 149 13.58 8.22 1.31
C LEU A 149 12.92 9.58 1.57
N PRO A 150 13.53 10.47 2.34
CA PRO A 150 12.99 11.81 2.63
C PRO A 150 13.19 12.72 1.40
N VAL A 151 12.19 12.84 0.56
CA VAL A 151 12.19 13.69 -0.64
C VAL A 151 11.16 14.80 -0.51
N ALA A 152 10.03 14.51 0.14
CA ALA A 152 9.04 15.53 0.46
C ALA A 152 9.57 16.50 1.50
N SER A 153 9.30 17.79 1.32
CA SER A 153 9.76 18.83 2.25
C SER A 153 8.95 18.80 3.55
N ASN A 154 9.63 18.91 4.69
CA ASN A 154 8.99 19.17 5.98
C ASN A 154 8.27 20.52 5.99
N GLN A 155 8.77 21.52 5.25
CA GLN A 155 8.14 22.84 5.12
C GLN A 155 6.76 22.77 4.44
N SER A 156 6.52 21.80 3.60
CA SER A 156 5.20 21.55 3.02
C SER A 156 4.23 20.91 4.02
N GLY A 157 4.75 20.31 5.10
CA GLY A 157 4.01 19.51 6.07
C GLY A 157 3.55 18.14 5.54
N LEU A 158 3.97 17.76 4.33
CA LEU A 158 3.65 16.46 3.70
C LEU A 158 4.82 15.47 3.83
N GLY A 159 6.04 15.94 3.98
CA GLY A 159 7.23 15.20 4.38
C GLY A 159 7.55 15.38 5.87
N LEU A 160 8.29 14.43 6.41
CA LEU A 160 8.77 14.46 7.80
C LEU A 160 10.30 14.47 7.89
N ASP A 161 10.99 14.54 6.73
CA ASP A 161 12.46 14.48 6.60
C ASP A 161 13.07 13.26 7.33
N THR A 162 12.39 12.10 7.23
CA THR A 162 12.75 10.86 7.91
C THR A 162 13.03 9.74 6.94
N THR A 163 14.01 8.90 7.28
CA THR A 163 14.34 7.67 6.52
C THR A 163 13.85 6.45 7.28
N ASP A 164 12.99 5.65 6.64
CA ASP A 164 12.47 4.43 7.24
C ASP A 164 12.96 3.18 6.51
N PHE A 165 13.11 2.11 7.28
CA PHE A 165 13.51 0.80 6.76
C PHE A 165 12.44 -0.24 7.07
N PHE A 166 12.20 -1.12 6.10
CA PHE A 166 11.21 -2.19 6.23
C PHE A 166 11.77 -3.51 5.76
N VAL A 167 11.47 -4.56 6.50
CA VAL A 167 11.64 -5.95 6.07
C VAL A 167 10.34 -6.69 6.26
N ALA A 168 9.91 -7.48 5.26
CA ALA A 168 8.67 -8.24 5.36
C ALA A 168 8.78 -9.61 4.69
N LEU A 169 8.11 -10.58 5.32
CA LEU A 169 7.77 -11.87 4.74
C LEU A 169 6.50 -11.72 3.91
N LEU A 170 6.53 -12.26 2.71
CA LEU A 170 5.40 -12.29 1.79
C LEU A 170 4.95 -13.74 1.61
N ALA A 171 3.67 -13.97 1.67
CA ALA A 171 3.09 -15.28 1.40
C ALA A 171 1.84 -15.12 0.52
N ALA A 172 1.66 -16.05 -0.43
CA ALA A 172 0.43 -16.09 -1.20
C ALA A 172 0.01 -17.52 -1.53
N LYS A 173 -1.30 -17.74 -1.54
CA LYS A 173 -1.89 -19.06 -1.79
C LYS A 173 -3.17 -18.92 -2.61
N SER A 174 -3.25 -19.73 -3.66
CA SER A 174 -4.46 -19.91 -4.45
C SER A 174 -5.31 -21.03 -3.82
N ALA A 175 -6.59 -20.77 -3.63
CA ALA A 175 -7.58 -21.74 -3.14
C ALA A 175 -8.84 -21.62 -4.01
N GLY A 176 -9.02 -22.54 -4.95
CA GLY A 176 -10.05 -22.41 -5.98
C GLY A 176 -9.81 -21.17 -6.85
N SER A 177 -10.84 -20.34 -6.98
CA SER A 177 -10.79 -19.07 -7.73
C SER A 177 -10.26 -17.89 -6.88
N LEU A 178 -9.96 -18.12 -5.61
CA LEU A 178 -9.49 -17.09 -4.69
C LEU A 178 -7.98 -17.12 -4.57
N ARG A 179 -7.38 -15.94 -4.55
CA ARG A 179 -5.98 -15.70 -4.20
C ARG A 179 -5.88 -14.97 -2.89
N TRP A 180 -5.24 -15.58 -1.93
CA TRP A 180 -4.94 -15.03 -0.62
C TRP A 180 -3.50 -14.53 -0.59
N ILE A 181 -3.28 -13.33 -0.04
CA ILE A 181 -1.96 -12.74 0.10
C ILE A 181 -1.82 -12.24 1.53
N ALA A 182 -0.72 -12.59 2.18
CA ALA A 182 -0.37 -12.13 3.52
C ALA A 182 1.05 -11.55 3.52
N ASN A 183 1.21 -10.40 4.14
CA ASN A 183 2.49 -9.74 4.38
C ASN A 183 2.65 -9.49 5.87
N LEU A 184 3.79 -9.83 6.44
CA LEU A 184 4.11 -9.58 7.84
C LEU A 184 5.55 -9.12 7.94
N GLY A 185 5.80 -8.00 8.61
CA GLY A 185 7.13 -7.43 8.63
C GLY A 185 7.40 -6.55 9.82
N LEU A 186 8.62 -6.04 9.85
CA LEU A 186 9.08 -5.04 10.80
C LEU A 186 9.44 -3.77 10.05
N GLY A 187 9.12 -2.63 10.62
CA GLY A 187 9.54 -1.31 10.18
C GLY A 187 10.32 -0.62 11.28
N ILE A 188 11.39 0.06 10.90
CA ILE A 188 12.15 0.98 11.75
C ILE A 188 11.82 2.36 11.23
N LEU A 189 10.99 3.10 11.97
CA LEU A 189 10.57 4.44 11.61
C LEU A 189 11.44 5.44 12.37
N GLU A 190 12.04 6.38 11.65
CA GLU A 190 12.71 7.51 12.28
C GLU A 190 11.66 8.45 12.92
N VAL A 191 11.93 8.92 14.13
CA VAL A 191 11.03 9.82 14.84
C VAL A 191 11.37 11.27 14.48
N PRO A 192 10.50 11.99 13.76
CA PRO A 192 10.84 13.32 13.23
C PRO A 192 11.06 14.38 14.33
N THR A 193 10.55 14.14 15.54
CA THR A 193 10.62 15.08 16.66
C THR A 193 11.79 14.83 17.61
N ALA A 194 12.65 13.84 17.33
CA ALA A 194 13.73 13.46 18.24
C ALA A 194 14.97 12.99 17.46
N VAL A 195 16.04 13.75 17.55
CA VAL A 195 17.33 13.41 16.93
C VAL A 195 17.80 12.02 17.40
N THR A 196 18.17 11.15 16.46
CA THR A 196 18.65 9.78 16.71
C THR A 196 17.66 8.84 17.39
N SER A 197 16.36 9.11 17.30
CA SER A 197 15.33 8.24 17.86
C SER A 197 14.58 7.51 16.75
N GLN A 198 14.26 6.25 16.99
CA GLN A 198 13.47 5.41 16.09
C GLN A 198 12.32 4.78 16.85
N ASN A 199 11.32 4.34 16.09
CA ASN A 199 10.20 3.55 16.59
C ASN A 199 10.09 2.25 15.77
N ASP A 200 10.01 1.12 16.45
CA ASP A 200 9.89 -0.18 15.82
C ASP A 200 8.40 -0.55 15.71
N VAL A 201 7.97 -0.86 14.50
CA VAL A 201 6.58 -1.18 14.19
C VAL A 201 6.44 -2.56 13.57
N LEU A 202 5.34 -3.25 13.86
CA LEU A 202 4.92 -4.44 13.14
C LEU A 202 4.09 -4.01 11.95
N THR A 203 4.55 -4.29 10.73
CA THR A 203 3.77 -4.08 9.51
C THR A 203 2.96 -5.32 9.17
N TYR A 204 1.72 -5.15 8.75
CA TYR A 204 0.83 -6.25 8.40
C TYR A 204 0.04 -5.96 7.13
N GLY A 205 -0.36 -7.03 6.47
CA GLY A 205 -1.29 -6.97 5.36
C GLY A 205 -1.91 -8.33 5.10
N LEU A 206 -3.20 -8.35 4.87
CA LEU A 206 -3.94 -9.55 4.47
C LEU A 206 -4.94 -9.17 3.40
N SER A 207 -4.96 -9.90 2.31
CA SER A 207 -5.94 -9.65 1.26
C SER A 207 -6.40 -10.92 0.58
N VAL A 208 -7.54 -10.81 -0.07
CA VAL A 208 -8.13 -11.83 -0.94
C VAL A 208 -8.61 -11.17 -2.22
N SER A 209 -8.39 -11.83 -3.33
CA SER A 209 -8.97 -11.46 -4.61
C SER A 209 -9.55 -12.68 -5.31
N GLY A 210 -10.58 -12.47 -6.13
CA GLY A 210 -11.23 -13.53 -6.88
C GLY A 210 -11.76 -13.03 -8.20
N GLN A 211 -11.63 -13.85 -9.25
CA GLN A 211 -12.18 -13.56 -10.57
C GLN A 211 -13.70 -13.83 -10.59
N VAL A 212 -14.45 -12.85 -11.10
CA VAL A 212 -15.90 -12.94 -11.32
C VAL A 212 -16.15 -12.84 -12.84
N GLY A 213 -15.89 -13.92 -13.55
CA GLY A 213 -15.91 -13.91 -15.01
C GLY A 213 -14.52 -13.72 -15.62
N ARG A 214 -14.46 -13.35 -16.90
CA ARG A 214 -13.19 -13.28 -17.65
C ARG A 214 -12.34 -12.05 -17.28
N SER A 215 -12.97 -10.90 -17.21
CA SER A 215 -12.26 -9.61 -17.11
C SER A 215 -12.52 -8.84 -15.82
N LEU A 216 -13.31 -9.39 -14.89
CA LEU A 216 -13.67 -8.73 -13.63
C LEU A 216 -13.11 -9.50 -12.43
N ALA A 217 -12.36 -8.85 -11.58
CA ALA A 217 -11.93 -9.37 -10.28
C ALA A 217 -12.42 -8.46 -9.15
N LEU A 218 -12.86 -9.07 -8.06
CA LEU A 218 -13.14 -8.39 -6.80
C LEU A 218 -11.98 -8.63 -5.85
N ALA A 219 -11.69 -7.64 -5.02
CA ALA A 219 -10.60 -7.69 -4.07
C ALA A 219 -10.99 -7.02 -2.75
N ALA A 220 -10.53 -7.60 -1.64
CA ALA A 220 -10.63 -7.00 -0.34
C ALA A 220 -9.32 -7.20 0.42
N GLY A 221 -8.91 -6.23 1.24
CA GLY A 221 -7.68 -6.34 2.00
C GLY A 221 -7.61 -5.34 3.13
N VAL A 222 -6.80 -5.67 4.13
CA VAL A 222 -6.43 -4.79 5.23
C VAL A 222 -4.92 -4.71 5.29
N ASP A 223 -4.38 -3.52 5.48
CA ASP A 223 -2.95 -3.27 5.61
C ASP A 223 -2.70 -2.12 6.59
N GLY A 224 -1.51 -2.13 7.20
CA GLY A 224 -1.13 -1.10 8.15
C GLY A 224 0.12 -1.46 8.95
N HIS A 225 0.33 -0.71 10.01
CA HIS A 225 1.35 -1.02 11.02
C HIS A 225 0.87 -0.67 12.43
N VAL A 226 1.47 -1.33 13.40
CA VAL A 226 1.24 -1.07 14.82
C VAL A 226 2.57 -0.89 15.54
N ASP A 227 2.60 0.08 16.42
CA ASP A 227 3.73 0.34 17.30
C ASP A 227 3.94 -0.84 18.26
N LEU A 228 5.19 -1.29 18.38
CA LEU A 228 5.59 -2.36 19.29
C LEU A 228 6.07 -1.84 20.64
N SER A 229 6.41 -0.54 20.74
CA SER A 229 6.96 0.05 21.98
C SER A 229 5.87 0.43 22.99
N GLY A 230 4.61 0.57 22.54
CA GLY A 230 3.50 1.08 23.34
C GLY A 230 3.60 2.58 23.64
N GLN A 231 4.52 3.30 23.00
CA GLN A 231 4.70 4.75 23.09
C GLN A 231 4.59 5.36 21.70
N VAL A 232 3.36 5.59 21.27
CA VAL A 232 3.09 6.27 20.00
C VAL A 232 3.73 7.66 20.01
N ARG A 233 4.57 7.93 19.02
CA ARG A 233 5.25 9.23 18.85
C ARG A 233 4.72 9.91 17.60
N PRO A 234 4.60 11.26 17.58
CA PRO A 234 4.17 11.99 16.39
C PRO A 234 5.00 11.63 15.15
N GLY A 235 4.31 11.26 14.06
CA GLY A 235 4.91 10.79 12.81
C GLY A 235 5.08 9.26 12.72
N THR A 236 4.82 8.51 13.82
CA THR A 236 4.94 7.05 13.84
C THR A 236 3.68 6.36 14.39
N GLU A 237 2.52 7.02 14.24
CA GLU A 237 1.24 6.54 14.72
C GLU A 237 0.82 5.23 14.06
N ASN A 238 0.01 4.44 14.78
CA ASN A 238 -0.59 3.23 14.23
C ASN A 238 -1.48 3.57 13.03
N THR A 239 -1.42 2.73 11.99
CA THR A 239 -2.26 2.85 10.81
C THR A 239 -2.95 1.54 10.48
N GLY A 240 -4.10 1.63 9.82
CA GLY A 240 -4.83 0.48 9.30
C GLY A 240 -5.85 0.90 8.25
N ILE A 241 -5.76 0.36 7.04
CA ILE A 241 -6.67 0.68 5.95
C ILE A 241 -7.37 -0.58 5.48
N LEU A 242 -8.70 -0.58 5.51
CA LEU A 242 -9.50 -1.58 4.80
C LEU A 242 -9.73 -1.11 3.36
N ARG A 243 -9.45 -1.98 2.39
CA ARG A 243 -9.64 -1.74 0.97
C ARG A 243 -10.67 -2.68 0.40
N LEU A 244 -11.67 -2.14 -0.30
CA LEU A 244 -12.66 -2.91 -1.04
C LEU A 244 -12.58 -2.49 -2.50
N GLY A 245 -12.13 -3.38 -3.37
CA GLY A 245 -11.74 -3.00 -4.72
C GLY A 245 -12.26 -3.91 -5.81
N VAL A 246 -12.20 -3.37 -7.00
CA VAL A 246 -12.54 -4.02 -8.27
C VAL A 246 -11.42 -3.77 -9.27
N ARG A 247 -11.11 -4.79 -10.08
CA ARG A 247 -10.19 -4.69 -11.21
C ARG A 247 -10.86 -5.22 -12.44
N ILE A 248 -10.72 -4.48 -13.55
CA ILE A 248 -11.30 -4.78 -14.85
C ILE A 248 -10.18 -4.84 -15.88
N GLY A 249 -10.18 -5.87 -16.71
CA GLY A 249 -9.20 -6.09 -17.79
C GLY A 249 -8.54 -7.45 -17.71
N GLU A 250 -7.79 -7.77 -18.75
CA GLU A 250 -7.07 -9.03 -18.92
C GLU A 250 -5.63 -8.73 -19.40
N GLY A 251 -4.70 -9.63 -19.04
CA GLY A 251 -3.31 -9.56 -19.50
C GLY A 251 -2.56 -8.32 -19.01
N PRO A 252 -1.82 -7.61 -19.90
CA PRO A 252 -0.87 -6.58 -19.52
C PRO A 252 -1.51 -5.23 -19.18
N SER A 253 -2.83 -5.08 -19.36
CA SER A 253 -3.52 -3.80 -19.14
C SER A 253 -4.77 -4.02 -18.31
N THR A 254 -4.87 -3.33 -17.18
CA THR A 254 -6.05 -3.39 -16.31
C THR A 254 -6.38 -2.00 -15.78
N ILE A 255 -7.65 -1.80 -15.43
CA ILE A 255 -8.15 -0.63 -14.71
C ILE A 255 -8.66 -1.12 -13.36
N ASP A 256 -8.46 -0.35 -12.35
CA ASP A 256 -8.87 -0.69 -11.00
C ASP A 256 -9.49 0.49 -10.25
N GLY A 257 -10.20 0.17 -9.18
CA GLY A 257 -10.68 1.13 -8.22
C GLY A 257 -10.95 0.49 -6.87
N ALA A 258 -10.83 1.26 -5.81
CA ALA A 258 -11.15 0.81 -4.45
C ALA A 258 -11.72 1.92 -3.58
N LEU A 259 -12.58 1.51 -2.65
CA LEU A 259 -12.96 2.25 -1.47
C LEU A 259 -11.92 1.98 -0.38
N LEU A 260 -11.53 3.03 0.34
CA LEU A 260 -10.58 3.03 1.44
C LEU A 260 -11.33 3.41 2.72
N ILE A 261 -11.15 2.65 3.78
CA ILE A 261 -11.77 2.90 5.09
C ILE A 261 -10.65 2.86 6.14
N GLY A 262 -10.44 3.98 6.83
CA GLY A 262 -9.48 4.08 7.92
C GLY A 262 -9.95 3.31 9.15
N LEU A 263 -9.03 2.63 9.80
CA LEU A 263 -9.28 1.80 10.97
C LEU A 263 -8.59 2.34 12.23
N ALA A 264 -7.53 3.14 12.08
CA ALA A 264 -6.84 3.80 13.18
C ALA A 264 -7.27 5.29 13.30
N GLU A 265 -6.96 5.91 14.44
CA GLU A 265 -7.40 7.28 14.75
C GLU A 265 -6.84 8.32 13.78
N VAL A 266 -5.60 8.12 13.30
CA VAL A 266 -4.92 9.05 12.38
C VAL A 266 -5.24 8.81 10.91
N ASP A 267 -5.87 7.68 10.61
CA ASP A 267 -6.26 7.38 9.24
C ASP A 267 -7.42 8.27 8.78
N ALA A 268 -7.38 8.66 7.53
CA ALA A 268 -8.55 9.27 6.90
C ALA A 268 -9.74 8.30 6.96
N PRO A 269 -10.91 8.71 7.49
CA PRO A 269 -12.01 7.80 7.75
C PRO A 269 -12.54 7.14 6.48
N ILE A 270 -12.47 7.83 5.34
CA ILE A 270 -12.90 7.31 4.05
C ILE A 270 -12.07 7.91 2.92
N GLY A 271 -11.88 7.15 1.87
CA GLY A 271 -11.23 7.57 0.63
C GLY A 271 -11.58 6.64 -0.53
N PHE A 272 -11.11 6.99 -1.70
CA PHE A 272 -11.18 6.12 -2.86
C PHE A 272 -9.93 6.28 -3.72
N THR A 273 -9.63 5.27 -4.52
CA THR A 273 -8.57 5.31 -5.54
C THR A 273 -9.07 4.68 -6.83
N VAL A 274 -8.57 5.21 -7.94
CA VAL A 274 -8.75 4.63 -9.28
C VAL A 274 -7.39 4.56 -9.96
N GLY A 275 -7.19 3.59 -10.83
CA GLY A 275 -5.90 3.47 -11.48
C GLY A 275 -5.91 2.57 -12.70
N VAL A 276 -4.75 2.55 -13.33
CA VAL A 276 -4.45 1.69 -14.46
C VAL A 276 -3.11 1.01 -14.23
N THR A 277 -3.04 -0.24 -14.64
CA THR A 277 -1.80 -0.99 -14.69
C THR A 277 -1.47 -1.26 -16.15
N ARG A 278 -0.20 -1.05 -16.52
CA ARG A 278 0.33 -1.42 -17.82
C ARG A 278 1.63 -2.19 -17.63
N ALA A 279 1.71 -3.37 -18.24
CA ALA A 279 2.92 -4.16 -18.26
C ALA A 279 3.44 -4.30 -19.68
N PHE A 280 4.75 -4.25 -19.87
CA PHE A 280 5.42 -4.44 -21.14
C PHE A 280 6.81 -5.02 -20.95
N ARG A 281 7.30 -5.71 -21.97
CA ARG A 281 8.62 -6.31 -21.95
C ARG A 281 9.64 -5.36 -22.56
N VAL A 282 10.73 -5.09 -21.84
CA VAL A 282 11.75 -4.11 -22.23
C VAL A 282 13.01 -4.82 -22.73
N PHE A 283 13.34 -5.99 -22.16
CA PHE A 283 14.48 -6.80 -22.59
C PHE A 283 14.17 -8.28 -22.45
N ASP A 284 14.87 -9.09 -23.24
CA ASP A 284 14.80 -10.54 -23.10
C ASP A 284 15.65 -10.96 -21.90
N GLY A 285 14.99 -11.45 -20.85
CA GLY A 285 15.68 -12.05 -19.72
C GLY A 285 16.50 -13.22 -20.23
N GLY A 286 17.83 -13.11 -20.22
CA GLY A 286 18.72 -14.20 -20.67
C GLY A 286 18.34 -15.52 -20.01
N ARG A 287 18.39 -16.59 -20.82
CA ARG A 287 18.16 -17.99 -20.41
C ARG A 287 19.19 -18.44 -19.39
#